data_c16b528fdcb4f46b505f3b6276aafd2e
#
_entry.id   c16b528fdcb4f46b505f3b6276aafd2e
#
_cell.length_a   1.000
_cell.length_b   1.000
_cell.length_c   1.000
_cell.angle_alpha   90.00
_cell.angle_beta   90.00
_cell.angle_gamma   90.00
#
_symmetry.space_group_name_H-M   'P 1'
#
loop_
_entity.id
_entity.type
_entity.pdbx_description
1 polymer ?
#
loop_
_entity_poly.entity_id
_entity_poly.type
_entity_poly.pdbx_seq_one_letter_code
_entity_poly.pdbx_strand_id
1 'polypeptide(L)'
;MSISSLAITVDFSADFGAARSQGRRPTCLAFAASDCHAHAVGNGCGELSVEFAFYHAVERMVAKDRSTGVNFGAISTALGVDGQPNEEGWPYIPDLGPADDWSPPVDPGDIFHGKLGRMSLDLGSVRDELDKGIPVLLIMDVSKSFFQPAAGRIINAASTERAEGIHAVIAVGYGHLENAASYLVRNSWGEKWGSNGYAWLHEDYLEPRLRVAGVFSQEVQTL
;
A
#
# COMPACT_ATOMS: atom_id res chain seq x y z
N MET A 1 -20.83 -11.45 2.77
CA MET A 1 -21.62 -10.69 1.81
C MET A 1 -21.07 -10.92 0.41
N SER A 2 -21.90 -10.85 -0.66
CA SER A 2 -21.44 -11.10 -2.04
C SER A 2 -21.04 -9.81 -2.72
N ILE A 3 -19.93 -9.81 -3.47
CA ILE A 3 -19.51 -8.68 -4.30
C ILE A 3 -20.53 -8.36 -5.40
N SER A 4 -21.28 -9.36 -5.90
CA SER A 4 -22.27 -9.17 -6.96
C SER A 4 -23.42 -8.22 -6.62
N SER A 5 -23.61 -7.92 -5.34
CA SER A 5 -24.65 -6.99 -4.87
C SER A 5 -24.08 -5.61 -4.49
N LEU A 6 -22.76 -5.40 -4.66
CA LEU A 6 -22.10 -4.15 -4.34
C LEU A 6 -22.31 -3.12 -5.47
N ALA A 7 -22.84 -1.95 -5.12
CA ALA A 7 -22.89 -0.82 -6.03
C ALA A 7 -21.57 -0.06 -5.96
N ILE A 8 -20.70 -0.27 -6.98
CA ILE A 8 -19.40 0.37 -7.07
C ILE A 8 -19.58 1.86 -7.38
N THR A 9 -18.96 2.72 -6.58
CA THR A 9 -18.99 4.18 -6.74
C THR A 9 -17.71 4.67 -7.40
N VAL A 10 -16.55 4.20 -6.89
CA VAL A 10 -15.22 4.53 -7.40
C VAL A 10 -14.42 3.25 -7.50
N ASP A 11 -13.73 3.04 -8.62
CA ASP A 11 -12.77 1.95 -8.82
C ASP A 11 -11.76 2.39 -9.90
N PHE A 12 -10.54 2.65 -9.49
CA PHE A 12 -9.42 2.94 -10.39
C PHE A 12 -8.30 1.89 -10.26
N SER A 13 -8.68 0.66 -9.93
CA SER A 13 -7.74 -0.47 -9.90
C SER A 13 -7.05 -0.71 -11.26
N ALA A 14 -7.68 -0.29 -12.35
CA ALA A 14 -7.12 -0.38 -13.70
C ALA A 14 -5.92 0.56 -13.94
N ASP A 15 -5.72 1.58 -13.10
CA ASP A 15 -4.59 2.51 -13.19
C ASP A 15 -3.28 1.86 -12.68
N PHE A 16 -3.39 0.70 -12.03
CA PHE A 16 -2.26 -0.05 -11.51
C PHE A 16 -1.98 -1.28 -12.36
N GLY A 17 -0.70 -1.58 -12.56
CA GLY A 17 -0.27 -2.84 -13.15
C GLY A 17 -0.63 -4.06 -12.30
N ALA A 18 -0.10 -5.24 -12.66
CA ALA A 18 -0.27 -6.46 -11.89
C ALA A 18 0.12 -6.28 -10.42
N ALA A 19 -0.59 -6.94 -9.49
CA ALA A 19 -0.25 -6.84 -8.08
C ALA A 19 1.07 -7.54 -7.79
N ARG A 20 2.05 -6.76 -7.34
CA ARG A 20 3.40 -7.25 -7.01
C ARG A 20 3.39 -8.09 -5.72
N SER A 21 4.45 -8.88 -5.52
CA SER A 21 4.59 -9.73 -4.33
C SER A 21 5.81 -9.35 -3.49
N GLN A 22 5.57 -8.99 -2.24
CA GLN A 22 6.63 -8.77 -1.24
C GLN A 22 7.33 -10.06 -0.78
N GLY A 23 6.77 -11.23 -1.12
CA GLY A 23 7.29 -12.49 -0.62
C GLY A 23 7.22 -12.57 0.91
N ARG A 24 8.34 -12.93 1.54
CA ARG A 24 8.44 -13.08 3.00
C ARG A 24 8.99 -11.86 3.72
N ARG A 25 9.50 -10.89 2.99
CA ARG A 25 10.11 -9.69 3.57
C ARG A 25 9.05 -8.75 4.16
N PRO A 26 9.35 -8.04 5.26
CA PRO A 26 8.41 -7.13 5.94
C PRO A 26 8.32 -5.76 5.24
N THR A 27 8.11 -5.77 3.90
CA THR A 27 8.17 -4.59 3.03
C THR A 27 6.80 -4.08 2.61
N CYS A 28 5.70 -4.54 3.23
CA CYS A 28 4.34 -4.16 2.85
C CYS A 28 4.12 -2.64 2.78
N LEU A 29 4.68 -1.89 3.74
CA LEU A 29 4.53 -0.43 3.75
C LEU A 29 5.31 0.23 2.61
N ALA A 30 6.47 -0.30 2.24
CA ALA A 30 7.23 0.22 1.10
C ALA A 30 6.50 -0.06 -0.23
N PHE A 31 5.88 -1.25 -0.40
CA PHE A 31 5.03 -1.56 -1.56
C PHE A 31 3.83 -0.62 -1.65
N ALA A 32 3.07 -0.48 -0.56
CA ALA A 32 1.91 0.39 -0.53
C ALA A 32 2.28 1.86 -0.81
N ALA A 33 3.38 2.34 -0.25
CA ALA A 33 3.88 3.68 -0.48
C ALA A 33 4.37 3.88 -1.92
N SER A 34 5.08 2.90 -2.50
CA SER A 34 5.55 2.95 -3.89
C SER A 34 4.40 2.97 -4.90
N ASP A 35 3.35 2.16 -4.69
CA ASP A 35 2.18 2.16 -5.57
C ASP A 35 1.44 3.51 -5.51
N CYS A 36 1.24 4.09 -4.30
CA CYS A 36 0.68 5.43 -4.17
C CYS A 36 1.58 6.51 -4.80
N HIS A 37 2.90 6.40 -4.65
CA HIS A 37 3.86 7.35 -5.21
C HIS A 37 3.87 7.30 -6.73
N ALA A 38 3.92 6.11 -7.33
CA ALA A 38 3.84 5.94 -8.78
C ALA A 38 2.55 6.53 -9.35
N HIS A 39 1.43 6.34 -8.68
CA HIS A 39 0.15 6.94 -9.06
C HIS A 39 0.20 8.48 -8.98
N ALA A 40 0.82 9.05 -7.93
CA ALA A 40 0.95 10.50 -7.76
C ALA A 40 1.90 11.13 -8.80
N VAL A 41 2.96 10.44 -9.22
CA VAL A 41 3.86 10.85 -10.32
C VAL A 41 3.10 10.87 -11.64
N GLY A 42 2.16 9.94 -11.83
CA GLY A 42 1.29 9.90 -12.99
C GLY A 42 1.80 9.03 -14.15
N ASN A 43 1.08 9.12 -15.25
CA ASN A 43 1.27 8.27 -16.43
C ASN A 43 2.70 8.37 -16.99
N GLY A 44 3.36 7.21 -17.10
CA GLY A 44 4.65 7.06 -17.76
C GLY A 44 5.84 6.81 -16.85
N CYS A 45 5.71 6.94 -15.52
CA CYS A 45 6.82 6.61 -14.62
C CYS A 45 7.02 5.10 -14.43
N GLY A 46 6.00 4.27 -14.75
CA GLY A 46 6.05 2.83 -14.48
C GLY A 46 6.03 2.49 -12.99
N GLU A 47 6.56 1.31 -12.65
CA GLU A 47 6.72 0.92 -11.25
C GLU A 47 7.94 1.61 -10.64
N LEU A 48 7.82 2.09 -9.41
CA LEU A 48 8.93 2.67 -8.65
C LEU A 48 9.60 1.63 -7.76
N SER A 49 10.91 1.79 -7.52
CA SER A 49 11.75 0.86 -6.77
C SER A 49 11.34 0.76 -5.31
N VAL A 50 10.68 -0.34 -4.96
CA VAL A 50 10.38 -0.68 -3.58
C VAL A 50 11.64 -0.90 -2.77
N GLU A 51 12.67 -1.51 -3.39
CA GLU A 51 13.95 -1.80 -2.73
C GLU A 51 14.63 -0.51 -2.26
N PHE A 52 14.66 0.50 -3.13
CA PHE A 52 15.26 1.80 -2.83
C PHE A 52 14.53 2.50 -1.67
N ALA A 53 13.20 2.58 -1.75
CA ALA A 53 12.40 3.19 -0.68
C ALA A 53 12.55 2.46 0.66
N PHE A 54 12.56 1.13 0.63
CA PHE A 54 12.72 0.32 1.84
C PHE A 54 14.10 0.49 2.46
N TYR A 55 15.17 0.48 1.64
CA TYR A 55 16.54 0.72 2.10
C TYR A 55 16.64 2.05 2.86
N HIS A 56 16.26 3.14 2.21
CA HIS A 56 16.36 4.47 2.80
C HIS A 56 15.46 4.65 4.02
N ALA A 57 14.32 3.94 4.08
CA ALA A 57 13.47 3.94 5.26
C ALA A 57 14.13 3.15 6.42
N VAL A 58 14.76 2.00 6.15
CA VAL A 58 15.50 1.22 7.15
C VAL A 58 16.65 2.03 7.75
N GLU A 59 17.40 2.78 6.91
CA GLU A 59 18.48 3.67 7.38
C GLU A 59 18.01 4.77 8.34
N ARG A 60 16.72 5.08 8.36
CA ARG A 60 16.08 6.02 9.28
C ARG A 60 15.49 5.37 10.53
N MET A 61 15.49 4.05 10.58
CA MET A 61 15.08 3.33 11.79
C MET A 61 16.24 3.24 12.80
N VAL A 62 15.92 3.28 14.10
CA VAL A 62 16.94 3.22 15.16
C VAL A 62 17.78 1.94 15.08
N ALA A 63 17.12 0.81 14.83
CA ALA A 63 17.79 -0.49 14.77
C ALA A 63 18.47 -0.75 13.41
N LYS A 64 18.09 -0.05 12.35
CA LYS A 64 18.53 -0.29 10.96
C LYS A 64 18.44 -1.76 10.54
N ASP A 65 17.39 -2.43 11.00
CA ASP A 65 17.20 -3.86 10.79
C ASP A 65 16.24 -4.12 9.64
N ARG A 66 16.78 -4.60 8.51
CA ARG A 66 16.01 -4.95 7.29
C ARG A 66 15.12 -6.18 7.44
N SER A 67 15.28 -6.94 8.53
CA SER A 67 14.43 -8.09 8.84
C SER A 67 13.13 -7.69 9.54
N THR A 68 12.98 -6.40 9.89
CA THR A 68 11.77 -5.82 10.46
C THR A 68 11.10 -4.85 9.51
N GLY A 69 9.80 -4.58 9.71
CA GLY A 69 9.10 -3.55 8.96
C GLY A 69 9.56 -2.14 9.34
N VAL A 70 9.31 -1.20 8.45
CA VAL A 70 9.57 0.23 8.69
C VAL A 70 8.30 0.93 9.19
N ASN A 71 8.44 2.09 9.84
CA ASN A 71 7.31 2.90 10.26
C ASN A 71 6.95 3.98 9.23
N PHE A 72 5.75 4.56 9.38
CA PHE A 72 5.25 5.60 8.47
C PHE A 72 6.16 6.83 8.38
N GLY A 73 6.75 7.28 9.48
CA GLY A 73 7.65 8.43 9.49
C GLY A 73 8.93 8.18 8.68
N ALA A 74 9.51 6.99 8.83
CA ALA A 74 10.72 6.58 8.11
C ALA A 74 10.49 6.52 6.60
N ILE A 75 9.40 5.85 6.16
CA ILE A 75 9.10 5.75 4.70
C ILE A 75 8.71 7.11 4.11
N SER A 76 7.91 7.91 4.82
CA SER A 76 7.54 9.27 4.38
C SER A 76 8.77 10.17 4.20
N THR A 77 9.72 10.11 5.14
CA THR A 77 10.96 10.89 5.05
C THR A 77 11.85 10.38 3.92
N ALA A 78 11.98 9.06 3.74
CA ALA A 78 12.75 8.47 2.65
C ALA A 78 12.23 8.95 1.28
N LEU A 79 10.92 8.87 1.06
CA LEU A 79 10.31 9.30 -0.21
C LEU A 79 10.45 10.80 -0.48
N GLY A 80 10.43 11.63 0.57
CA GLY A 80 10.60 13.07 0.43
C GLY A 80 12.05 13.52 0.24
N VAL A 81 13.01 12.82 0.85
CA VAL A 81 14.42 13.22 0.89
C VAL A 81 15.25 12.48 -0.16
N ASP A 82 15.12 11.15 -0.23
CA ASP A 82 15.89 10.33 -1.18
C ASP A 82 15.07 10.03 -2.45
N GLY A 83 13.75 10.07 -2.36
CA GLY A 83 12.86 9.74 -3.47
C GLY A 83 12.84 8.26 -3.83
N GLN A 84 12.46 7.96 -5.07
CA GLN A 84 12.52 6.62 -5.66
C GLN A 84 12.89 6.70 -7.14
N PRO A 85 13.78 5.85 -7.63
CA PRO A 85 13.95 5.62 -9.06
C PRO A 85 12.86 4.66 -9.57
N ASN A 86 12.83 4.43 -10.87
CA ASN A 86 12.08 3.34 -11.46
C ASN A 86 12.56 1.99 -10.91
N GLU A 87 11.68 0.98 -10.94
CA GLU A 87 11.98 -0.37 -10.46
C GLU A 87 13.22 -0.97 -11.12
N GLU A 88 13.46 -0.65 -12.41
CA GLU A 88 14.65 -1.10 -13.14
C GLU A 88 15.97 -0.56 -12.56
N GLY A 89 15.94 0.61 -11.90
CA GLY A 89 17.11 1.23 -11.27
C GLY A 89 17.63 0.45 -10.06
N TRP A 90 16.74 -0.19 -9.31
CA TRP A 90 17.06 -1.16 -8.27
C TRP A 90 15.87 -2.11 -8.06
N PRO A 91 15.86 -3.25 -8.79
CA PRO A 91 14.76 -4.20 -8.73
C PRO A 91 14.57 -4.80 -7.33
N TYR A 92 13.32 -5.07 -6.97
CA TYR A 92 12.99 -5.70 -5.70
C TYR A 92 13.64 -7.08 -5.57
N ILE A 93 14.24 -7.36 -4.41
CA ILE A 93 14.96 -8.61 -4.12
C ILE A 93 14.11 -9.44 -3.13
N PRO A 94 13.23 -10.34 -3.59
CA PRO A 94 12.27 -11.04 -2.73
C PRO A 94 12.91 -11.97 -1.70
N ASP A 95 14.07 -12.53 -2.00
CA ASP A 95 14.79 -13.53 -1.19
C ASP A 95 16.12 -12.98 -0.63
N LEU A 96 16.18 -11.69 -0.32
CA LEU A 96 17.36 -11.05 0.26
C LEU A 96 17.73 -11.71 1.60
N GLY A 97 18.89 -12.35 1.65
CA GLY A 97 19.41 -13.01 2.84
C GLY A 97 20.03 -12.02 3.85
N PRO A 98 20.20 -12.42 5.12
CA PRO A 98 20.72 -11.53 6.17
C PRO A 98 22.18 -11.12 5.93
N ALA A 99 22.97 -11.94 5.22
CA ALA A 99 24.38 -11.69 4.92
C ALA A 99 24.63 -11.11 3.51
N ASP A 100 23.58 -10.94 2.70
CA ASP A 100 23.73 -10.42 1.35
C ASP A 100 24.15 -8.94 1.37
N ASP A 101 24.94 -8.54 0.40
CA ASP A 101 25.22 -7.13 0.18
C ASP A 101 23.91 -6.41 -0.19
N TRP A 102 23.65 -5.29 0.46
CA TRP A 102 22.44 -4.54 0.31
C TRP A 102 22.74 -3.04 0.39
N SER A 103 23.15 -2.51 -0.73
CA SER A 103 23.45 -1.09 -0.90
C SER A 103 22.83 -0.57 -2.20
N PRO A 104 22.38 0.69 -2.21
CA PRO A 104 21.81 1.26 -3.41
C PRO A 104 22.85 1.37 -4.52
N PRO A 105 22.45 1.24 -5.78
CA PRO A 105 23.34 1.50 -6.92
C PRO A 105 23.83 2.95 -6.91
N VAL A 106 25.02 3.17 -7.47
CA VAL A 106 25.63 4.51 -7.56
C VAL A 106 24.84 5.41 -8.49
N ASP A 107 24.25 4.85 -9.54
CA ASP A 107 23.41 5.54 -10.51
C ASP A 107 22.11 4.76 -10.71
N PRO A 108 21.07 5.08 -9.92
CA PRO A 108 19.79 4.41 -10.00
C PRO A 108 18.86 4.97 -11.10
N GLY A 109 19.31 5.97 -11.88
CA GLY A 109 18.51 6.70 -12.85
C GLY A 109 17.74 7.89 -12.24
N ASP A 110 16.70 8.33 -12.93
CA ASP A 110 15.87 9.47 -12.50
C ASP A 110 15.19 9.20 -11.16
N ILE A 111 15.23 10.18 -10.27
CA ILE A 111 14.67 10.09 -8.92
C ILE A 111 13.39 10.93 -8.83
N PHE A 112 12.29 10.28 -8.46
CA PHE A 112 11.03 10.94 -8.18
C PHE A 112 10.90 11.19 -6.67
N HIS A 113 10.64 12.42 -6.27
CA HIS A 113 10.40 12.81 -4.88
C HIS A 113 8.92 12.99 -4.63
N GLY A 114 8.43 12.53 -3.49
CA GLY A 114 7.03 12.62 -3.15
C GLY A 114 6.80 12.87 -1.66
N LYS A 115 5.82 13.70 -1.34
CA LYS A 115 5.46 14.02 0.04
C LYS A 115 4.27 13.17 0.49
N LEU A 116 4.56 12.08 1.19
CA LEU A 116 3.55 11.24 1.83
C LEU A 116 3.17 11.84 3.20
N GLY A 117 1.93 12.32 3.33
CA GLY A 117 1.39 12.89 4.56
C GLY A 117 0.38 11.98 5.25
N ARG A 118 0.27 12.10 6.59
CA ARG A 118 -0.84 11.49 7.34
C ARG A 118 -2.13 12.24 7.10
N MET A 119 -3.25 11.51 7.10
CA MET A 119 -4.58 12.08 7.06
C MET A 119 -5.44 11.58 8.22
N SER A 120 -6.68 12.05 8.31
CA SER A 120 -7.67 11.57 9.27
C SER A 120 -7.92 10.08 9.13
N LEU A 121 -8.19 9.41 10.25
CA LEU A 121 -8.52 7.97 10.27
C LEU A 121 -10.00 7.68 10.01
N ASP A 122 -10.84 8.70 9.85
CA ASP A 122 -12.24 8.47 9.52
C ASP A 122 -12.40 8.02 8.07
N LEU A 123 -13.30 7.07 7.87
CA LEU A 123 -13.55 6.49 6.55
C LEU A 123 -14.23 7.46 5.57
N GLY A 124 -14.83 8.55 6.06
CA GLY A 124 -15.35 9.64 5.24
C GLY A 124 -14.21 10.35 4.52
N SER A 125 -13.18 10.75 5.26
CA SER A 125 -11.96 11.35 4.68
C SER A 125 -11.27 10.43 3.67
N VAL A 126 -11.29 9.11 3.89
CA VAL A 126 -10.75 8.15 2.91
C VAL A 126 -11.57 8.20 1.61
N ARG A 127 -12.92 8.23 1.69
CA ARG A 127 -13.77 8.36 0.48
C ARG A 127 -13.54 9.68 -0.24
N ASP A 128 -13.39 10.79 0.50
CA ASP A 128 -13.14 12.11 -0.08
C ASP A 128 -11.86 12.16 -0.93
N GLU A 129 -10.82 11.40 -0.56
CA GLU A 129 -9.61 11.27 -1.39
C GLU A 129 -9.85 10.34 -2.59
N LEU A 130 -10.54 9.22 -2.39
CA LEU A 130 -10.88 8.31 -3.49
C LEU A 130 -11.78 8.98 -4.55
N ASP A 131 -12.69 9.87 -4.14
CA ASP A 131 -13.53 10.67 -5.07
C ASP A 131 -12.70 11.63 -5.93
N LYS A 132 -11.51 12.03 -5.47
CA LYS A 132 -10.55 12.83 -6.24
C LYS A 132 -9.64 11.97 -7.13
N GLY A 133 -9.80 10.64 -7.12
CA GLY A 133 -8.93 9.71 -7.81
C GLY A 133 -7.58 9.53 -7.12
N ILE A 134 -7.48 9.79 -5.80
CA ILE A 134 -6.24 9.68 -5.04
C ILE A 134 -6.27 8.39 -4.22
N PRO A 135 -5.30 7.45 -4.43
CA PRO A 135 -5.21 6.26 -3.63
C PRO A 135 -4.77 6.59 -2.20
N VAL A 136 -5.35 5.88 -1.23
CA VAL A 136 -5.06 6.08 0.18
C VAL A 136 -4.26 4.90 0.73
N LEU A 137 -3.06 5.18 1.24
CA LEU A 137 -2.27 4.20 1.98
C LEU A 137 -2.93 3.94 3.34
N LEU A 138 -3.18 2.67 3.64
CA LEU A 138 -3.79 2.22 4.89
C LEU A 138 -2.84 1.28 5.63
N ILE A 139 -2.54 1.57 6.90
CA ILE A 139 -1.91 0.62 7.82
C ILE A 139 -2.97 0.17 8.79
N MET A 140 -3.19 -1.14 8.87
CA MET A 140 -4.30 -1.70 9.63
C MET A 140 -3.93 -3.02 10.31
N ASP A 141 -4.67 -3.37 11.33
CA ASP A 141 -4.66 -4.72 11.88
C ASP A 141 -5.34 -5.68 10.91
N VAL A 142 -4.69 -6.81 10.65
CA VAL A 142 -5.24 -7.87 9.80
C VAL A 142 -5.55 -9.10 10.62
N SER A 143 -6.64 -9.78 10.26
CA SER A 143 -7.11 -11.00 10.91
C SER A 143 -7.02 -12.18 9.95
N LYS A 144 -7.35 -13.38 10.42
CA LYS A 144 -7.33 -14.60 9.62
C LYS A 144 -8.14 -14.48 8.32
N SER A 145 -9.29 -13.81 8.37
CA SER A 145 -10.14 -13.58 7.18
C SER A 145 -9.48 -12.76 6.10
N PHE A 146 -8.52 -11.90 6.47
CA PHE A 146 -7.76 -11.10 5.51
C PHE A 146 -6.71 -11.95 4.76
N PHE A 147 -6.08 -12.93 5.42
CA PHE A 147 -5.05 -13.76 4.78
C PHE A 147 -5.61 -14.63 3.66
N GLN A 148 -6.85 -15.07 3.78
CA GLN A 148 -7.52 -15.96 2.82
C GLN A 148 -8.94 -15.45 2.52
N PRO A 149 -9.07 -14.35 1.77
CA PRO A 149 -10.38 -13.84 1.43
C PRO A 149 -11.12 -14.83 0.54
N ALA A 150 -12.38 -15.12 0.88
CA ALA A 150 -13.21 -16.00 0.07
C ALA A 150 -13.53 -15.34 -1.27
N ALA A 151 -13.32 -16.05 -2.38
CA ALA A 151 -13.57 -15.55 -3.72
C ALA A 151 -15.01 -15.02 -3.86
N GLY A 152 -15.15 -13.85 -4.49
CA GLY A 152 -16.45 -13.20 -4.70
C GLY A 152 -17.14 -12.70 -3.43
N ARG A 153 -16.41 -12.60 -2.32
CA ARG A 153 -16.92 -12.12 -1.04
C ARG A 153 -16.21 -10.87 -0.56
N ILE A 154 -16.97 -10.00 0.12
CA ILE A 154 -16.45 -8.87 0.87
C ILE A 154 -15.92 -9.41 2.21
N ILE A 155 -14.72 -8.99 2.60
CA ILE A 155 -14.17 -9.30 3.92
C ILE A 155 -14.96 -8.50 4.94
N ASN A 156 -15.77 -9.20 5.71
CA ASN A 156 -16.57 -8.67 6.79
C ASN A 156 -16.46 -9.66 7.96
N ALA A 157 -15.32 -9.63 8.61
CA ALA A 157 -15.16 -10.41 9.84
C ALA A 157 -15.76 -9.63 11.00
N ALA A 158 -16.41 -10.36 11.91
CA ALA A 158 -16.90 -9.76 13.14
C ALA A 158 -15.77 -8.98 13.83
N SER A 159 -16.09 -7.84 14.43
CA SER A 159 -15.12 -6.99 15.17
C SER A 159 -14.34 -7.75 16.26
N THR A 160 -14.84 -8.92 16.65
CA THR A 160 -14.25 -9.84 17.63
C THR A 160 -13.15 -10.75 17.05
N GLU A 161 -12.97 -10.80 15.72
CA GLU A 161 -11.88 -11.60 15.16
C GLU A 161 -10.53 -10.98 15.54
N ARG A 162 -9.68 -11.80 16.17
CA ARG A 162 -8.39 -11.36 16.70
C ARG A 162 -7.47 -10.86 15.58
N ALA A 163 -6.74 -9.80 15.86
CA ALA A 163 -5.64 -9.37 15.01
C ALA A 163 -4.49 -10.40 15.03
N GLU A 164 -4.03 -10.78 13.85
CA GLU A 164 -2.88 -11.68 13.64
C GLU A 164 -1.61 -10.91 13.28
N GLY A 165 -1.73 -9.64 12.90
CA GLY A 165 -0.60 -8.78 12.56
C GLY A 165 -1.02 -7.39 12.09
N ILE A 166 -0.02 -6.58 11.77
CA ILE A 166 -0.19 -5.26 11.16
C ILE A 166 0.26 -5.35 9.70
N HIS A 167 -0.51 -4.76 8.81
CA HIS A 167 -0.22 -4.79 7.38
C HIS A 167 -0.53 -3.46 6.71
N ALA A 168 0.12 -3.18 5.59
CA ALA A 168 -0.11 -2.00 4.78
C ALA A 168 -0.67 -2.41 3.41
N VAL A 169 -1.73 -1.71 2.99
CA VAL A 169 -2.38 -1.83 1.68
C VAL A 169 -2.71 -0.45 1.14
N ILE A 170 -3.18 -0.35 -0.09
CA ILE A 170 -3.76 0.89 -0.60
C ILE A 170 -5.25 0.72 -0.91
N ALA A 171 -6.08 1.68 -0.53
CA ALA A 171 -7.45 1.79 -1.00
C ALA A 171 -7.43 2.47 -2.37
N VAL A 172 -8.12 1.85 -3.35
CA VAL A 172 -8.17 2.30 -4.75
C VAL A 172 -9.61 2.42 -5.27
N GLY A 173 -10.57 2.29 -4.39
CA GLY A 173 -11.98 2.44 -4.73
C GLY A 173 -12.89 2.17 -3.55
N TYR A 174 -14.17 2.45 -3.72
CA TYR A 174 -15.20 2.11 -2.77
C TYR A 174 -16.55 1.91 -3.46
N GLY A 175 -17.45 1.28 -2.74
CA GLY A 175 -18.83 1.07 -3.16
C GLY A 175 -19.73 0.83 -1.95
N HIS A 176 -21.00 0.65 -2.19
CA HIS A 176 -22.01 0.46 -1.13
C HIS A 176 -22.75 -0.85 -1.32
N LEU A 177 -22.94 -1.54 -0.23
CA LEU A 177 -23.85 -2.67 -0.12
C LEU A 177 -24.93 -2.29 0.88
N GLU A 178 -26.17 -2.12 0.39
CA GLU A 178 -27.26 -1.51 1.16
C GLU A 178 -26.86 -0.09 1.62
N ASN A 179 -26.69 0.13 2.93
CA ASN A 179 -26.31 1.43 3.51
C ASN A 179 -24.88 1.45 4.04
N ALA A 180 -24.11 0.37 3.85
CA ALA A 180 -22.75 0.23 4.36
C ALA A 180 -21.71 0.37 3.25
N ALA A 181 -20.61 1.07 3.54
CA ALA A 181 -19.50 1.20 2.60
C ALA A 181 -18.59 -0.02 2.62
N SER A 182 -18.00 -0.29 1.47
CA SER A 182 -16.91 -1.27 1.31
C SER A 182 -15.81 -0.65 0.46
N TYR A 183 -14.56 -0.94 0.82
CA TYR A 183 -13.37 -0.35 0.22
C TYR A 183 -12.61 -1.40 -0.57
N LEU A 184 -12.28 -1.08 -1.83
CA LEU A 184 -11.41 -1.91 -2.66
C LEU A 184 -9.98 -1.63 -2.27
N VAL A 185 -9.28 -2.66 -1.81
CA VAL A 185 -7.85 -2.55 -1.48
C VAL A 185 -6.99 -3.38 -2.42
N ARG A 186 -5.83 -2.80 -2.79
CA ARG A 186 -4.74 -3.48 -3.48
C ARG A 186 -3.70 -3.89 -2.46
N ASN A 187 -3.27 -5.16 -2.56
CA ASN A 187 -2.31 -5.79 -1.65
C ASN A 187 -0.98 -6.09 -2.35
N SER A 188 0.05 -6.30 -1.56
CA SER A 188 1.40 -6.69 -1.99
C SER A 188 1.72 -8.18 -1.80
N TRP A 189 0.71 -9.05 -1.94
CA TRP A 189 0.88 -10.52 -1.84
C TRP A 189 0.70 -11.25 -3.18
N GLY A 190 0.82 -10.49 -4.30
CA GLY A 190 0.69 -10.99 -5.65
C GLY A 190 -0.75 -11.30 -6.05
N GLU A 191 -0.92 -11.64 -7.32
CA GLU A 191 -2.23 -11.85 -7.95
C GLU A 191 -3.02 -13.04 -7.39
N LYS A 192 -2.35 -13.96 -6.68
CA LYS A 192 -3.02 -15.13 -6.07
C LYS A 192 -3.82 -14.78 -4.81
N TRP A 193 -3.60 -13.61 -4.23
CA TRP A 193 -4.38 -13.14 -3.10
C TRP A 193 -5.65 -12.43 -3.59
N GLY A 194 -6.78 -12.77 -2.98
CA GLY A 194 -8.06 -12.16 -3.33
C GLY A 194 -8.47 -12.39 -4.79
N SER A 195 -8.84 -11.31 -5.46
CA SER A 195 -9.11 -11.27 -6.90
C SER A 195 -8.00 -10.48 -7.59
N ASN A 196 -7.01 -11.17 -8.17
CA ASN A 196 -5.85 -10.56 -8.83
C ASN A 196 -5.08 -9.56 -7.94
N GLY A 197 -4.95 -9.86 -6.64
CA GLY A 197 -4.26 -8.99 -5.68
C GLY A 197 -5.15 -7.92 -5.03
N TYR A 198 -6.47 -7.98 -5.24
CA TYR A 198 -7.45 -7.05 -4.69
C TYR A 198 -8.51 -7.76 -3.84
N ALA A 199 -9.05 -7.04 -2.88
CA ALA A 199 -10.21 -7.48 -2.10
C ALA A 199 -11.06 -6.30 -1.64
N TRP A 200 -12.34 -6.56 -1.40
CA TRP A 200 -13.26 -5.61 -0.80
C TRP A 200 -13.31 -5.81 0.72
N LEU A 201 -13.09 -4.71 1.46
CA LEU A 201 -13.19 -4.66 2.92
C LEU A 201 -14.47 -3.90 3.31
N HIS A 202 -15.33 -4.53 4.09
CA HIS A 202 -16.49 -3.84 4.68
C HIS A 202 -16.04 -2.78 5.69
N GLU A 203 -16.79 -1.69 5.85
CA GLU A 203 -16.44 -0.64 6.81
C GLU A 203 -16.34 -1.17 8.25
N ASP A 204 -17.25 -2.08 8.68
CA ASP A 204 -17.18 -2.72 10.00
C ASP A 204 -15.90 -3.53 10.22
N TYR A 205 -15.28 -4.01 9.14
CA TYR A 205 -13.97 -4.67 9.22
C TYR A 205 -12.85 -3.65 9.31
N LEU A 206 -12.88 -2.62 8.47
CA LEU A 206 -11.78 -1.67 8.28
C LEU A 206 -11.69 -0.65 9.43
N GLU A 207 -12.81 -0.03 9.80
CA GLU A 207 -12.84 1.09 10.74
C GLU A 207 -12.16 0.76 12.09
N PRO A 208 -12.52 -0.32 12.80
CA PRO A 208 -11.91 -0.63 14.09
C PRO A 208 -10.45 -1.11 13.98
N ARG A 209 -9.96 -1.40 12.78
CA ARG A 209 -8.61 -1.93 12.52
C ARG A 209 -7.66 -0.90 11.93
N LEU A 210 -8.16 0.23 11.47
CA LEU A 210 -7.35 1.27 10.84
C LEU A 210 -6.46 1.97 11.88
N ARG A 211 -5.14 2.01 11.63
CA ARG A 211 -4.14 2.61 12.51
C ARG A 211 -3.50 3.87 11.93
N VAL A 212 -3.31 3.89 10.62
CA VAL A 212 -2.75 5.04 9.89
C VAL A 212 -3.39 5.10 8.52
N ALA A 213 -3.74 6.30 8.10
CA ALA A 213 -4.08 6.63 6.73
C ALA A 213 -3.12 7.71 6.21
N GLY A 214 -2.74 7.61 4.95
CA GLY A 214 -1.82 8.56 4.33
C GLY A 214 -2.08 8.73 2.84
N VAL A 215 -1.76 9.93 2.35
CA VAL A 215 -1.90 10.28 0.93
C VAL A 215 -0.65 11.02 0.46
N PHE A 216 -0.35 10.92 -0.83
CA PHE A 216 0.63 11.81 -1.46
C PHE A 216 0.01 13.17 -1.78
N SER A 217 0.74 14.24 -1.48
CA SER A 217 0.36 15.56 -2.01
C SER A 217 0.59 15.59 -3.52
N GLN A 218 -0.29 16.27 -4.25
CA GLN A 218 -0.25 16.38 -5.73
C GLN A 218 0.95 17.18 -6.28
N GLU A 219 1.80 17.72 -5.41
CA GLU A 219 3.04 18.41 -5.80
C GLU A 219 4.18 17.38 -5.92
N VAL A 220 4.29 16.75 -7.08
CA VAL A 220 5.46 15.92 -7.42
C VAL A 220 6.47 16.84 -8.13
N GLN A 221 7.63 17.01 -7.53
CA GLN A 221 8.76 17.69 -8.17
C GLN A 221 9.69 16.64 -8.76
N THR A 222 9.88 16.71 -10.09
CA THR A 222 10.99 16.01 -10.76
C THR A 222 12.18 16.97 -10.73
N LEU A 223 13.31 16.53 -10.17
CA LEU A 223 14.58 17.25 -10.22
C LEU A 223 15.47 16.66 -11.28
#